data_3604d8b3575f00c067e34ba4d58c35f8
#
_entry.id   3604d8b3575f00c067e34ba4d58c35f8
#
_cell.length_a   1.000
_cell.length_b   1.000
_cell.length_c   1.000
_cell.angle_alpha   90.00
_cell.angle_beta   90.00
_cell.angle_gamma   90.00
#
_symmetry.space_group_name_H-M   'P 1'
#
loop_
_entity.id
_entity.type
_entity.pdbx_description
1 polymer ?
#
loop_
_entity_poly.entity_id
_entity_poly.type
_entity_poly.pdbx_seq_one_letter_code
_entity_poly.pdbx_strand_id
1 'polypeptide(L)' 'LLLDEPSMGLAPIFIQEIFDIIEDIKAQGTTVLLIEQNANKALSIADRGYVLETGKVVLSGTGEELLASDEVRKAYLGG' A
#
# COMPACT_ATOMS: atom_id res chain seq x y z
N LEU A 1 -9.78 -4.70 9.98
CA LEU A 1 -9.93 -3.27 9.72
C LEU A 1 -9.78 -2.97 8.23
N LEU A 2 -10.77 -2.32 7.66
CA LEU A 2 -10.75 -1.90 6.27
C LEU A 2 -10.50 -0.40 6.18
N LEU A 3 -9.46 -0.01 5.44
CA LEU A 3 -9.13 1.39 5.16
C LEU A 3 -9.13 1.63 3.66
N ASP A 4 -9.98 2.54 3.20
CA ASP A 4 -10.14 2.84 1.77
C ASP A 4 -9.54 4.22 1.48
N GLU A 5 -8.37 4.22 0.84
CA GLU A 5 -7.63 5.40 0.43
C GLU A 5 -7.45 6.43 1.56
N PRO A 6 -6.90 6.03 2.73
CA PRO A 6 -6.83 6.90 3.88
C PRO A 6 -5.91 8.11 3.70
N SER A 7 -4.98 8.08 2.74
CA SER A 7 -4.05 9.19 2.51
C SER A 7 -4.56 10.21 1.49
N MET A 8 -5.70 9.95 0.84
CA MET A 8 -6.21 10.81 -0.23
C MET A 8 -6.47 12.23 0.28
N GLY A 9 -5.93 13.21 -0.43
CA GLY A 9 -6.12 14.62 -0.11
C GLY A 9 -5.30 15.14 1.07
N LEU A 10 -4.46 14.32 1.68
CA LEU A 10 -3.63 14.75 2.81
C LEU A 10 -2.30 15.36 2.33
N ALA A 11 -1.79 16.32 3.11
CA ALA A 11 -0.45 16.84 2.90
C ALA A 11 0.60 15.75 3.23
N PRO A 12 1.80 15.80 2.63
CA PRO A 12 2.81 14.74 2.81
C PRO A 12 3.15 14.39 4.27
N ILE A 13 3.19 15.40 5.15
CA ILE A 13 3.49 15.14 6.56
C ILE A 13 2.40 14.30 7.23
N PHE A 14 1.14 14.54 6.86
CA PHE A 14 0.03 13.77 7.41
C PHE A 14 -0.08 12.38 6.80
N ILE A 15 0.37 12.21 5.57
CA ILE A 15 0.45 10.89 4.94
C ILE A 15 1.37 9.98 5.75
N GLN A 16 2.53 10.46 6.14
CA GLN A 16 3.46 9.67 6.96
C GLN A 16 2.84 9.31 8.32
N GLU A 17 2.17 10.25 8.95
CA GLU A 17 1.50 10.00 10.24
C GLU A 17 0.43 8.92 10.12
N ILE A 18 -0.38 8.95 9.06
CA ILE A 18 -1.41 7.93 8.81
C ILE A 18 -0.78 6.55 8.65
N PHE A 19 0.29 6.43 7.88
CA PHE A 19 0.95 5.14 7.67
C PHE A 19 1.63 4.63 8.95
N ASP A 20 2.18 5.52 9.78
CA ASP A 20 2.73 5.14 11.08
C ASP A 20 1.64 4.57 11.99
N ILE A 21 0.47 5.18 12.00
CA ILE A 21 -0.69 4.69 12.77
C ILE A 21 -1.12 3.30 12.26
N ILE A 22 -1.17 3.11 10.96
CA ILE A 22 -1.53 1.82 10.36
C ILE A 22 -0.54 0.73 10.79
N GLU A 23 0.76 1.04 10.77
CA GLU A 23 1.77 0.09 11.22
C GLU A 23 1.61 -0.26 12.71
N ASP A 24 1.29 0.72 13.55
CA ASP A 24 1.04 0.49 14.97
C ASP A 24 -0.16 -0.44 15.19
N ILE A 25 -1.24 -0.22 14.46
CA ILE A 25 -2.44 -1.07 14.53
C ILE A 25 -2.09 -2.50 14.12
N LYS A 26 -1.35 -2.66 13.05
CA LYS A 26 -0.90 -3.95 12.55
C LYS A 26 0.01 -4.64 13.58
N ALA A 27 0.92 -3.91 14.20
CA ALA A 27 1.83 -4.45 15.20
C ALA A 27 1.10 -4.95 16.45
N GLN A 28 -0.09 -4.43 16.73
CA GLN A 28 -0.93 -4.89 17.83
C GLN A 28 -1.70 -6.17 17.50
N GLY A 29 -1.51 -6.75 16.32
CA GLY A 29 -2.13 -7.99 15.91
C GLY A 29 -3.42 -7.84 15.12
N THR A 30 -3.80 -6.62 14.76
CA THR A 30 -5.00 -6.38 13.94
C THR A 30 -4.67 -6.63 12.47
N THR A 31 -5.48 -7.45 11.80
CA THR A 31 -5.39 -7.60 10.36
C THR A 31 -5.96 -6.35 9.69
N VAL A 32 -5.21 -5.79 8.76
CA VAL A 32 -5.60 -4.56 8.04
C VAL A 32 -5.68 -4.85 6.55
N LEU A 33 -6.83 -4.51 5.94
CA LEU A 33 -6.96 -4.43 4.50
C LEU A 33 -6.90 -2.97 4.10
N LEU A 34 -5.87 -2.61 3.32
CA LEU A 34 -5.61 -1.24 2.91
C LEU A 34 -5.80 -1.11 1.40
N ILE A 35 -6.68 -0.20 0.99
CA ILE A 35 -6.86 0.17 -0.42
C ILE A 35 -6.20 1.53 -0.58
N GLU A 36 -5.19 1.62 -1.46
CA GLU A 36 -4.38 2.82 -1.54
C GLU A 36 -3.82 3.02 -2.95
N GLN A 37 -3.88 4.24 -3.48
CA GLN A 37 -3.23 4.61 -4.74
C GLN A 37 -1.76 4.96 -4.54
N ASN A 38 -1.36 5.36 -3.35
CA ASN A 38 0.03 5.61 -3.02
C ASN A 38 0.75 4.26 -2.85
N ALA A 39 1.08 3.66 -3.99
CA ALA A 39 1.58 2.29 -4.04
C ALA A 39 2.90 2.11 -3.28
N ASN A 40 3.80 3.07 -3.37
CA ASN A 40 5.09 2.99 -2.69
C ASN A 40 4.90 2.89 -1.17
N LYS A 41 4.08 3.78 -0.61
CA LYS A 41 3.78 3.77 0.83
C LYS A 41 3.06 2.49 1.25
N ALA A 42 2.02 2.10 0.51
CA ALA A 42 1.25 0.92 0.83
C ALA A 42 2.10 -0.35 0.83
N LEU A 43 2.90 -0.53 -0.21
CA LEU A 43 3.75 -1.72 -0.34
C LEU A 43 4.88 -1.75 0.69
N SER A 44 5.34 -0.58 1.14
CA SER A 44 6.41 -0.52 2.14
C SER A 44 5.98 -1.08 3.50
N ILE A 45 4.69 -1.10 3.81
CA ILE A 45 4.17 -1.61 5.08
C ILE A 45 3.35 -2.90 4.91
N ALA A 46 3.08 -3.31 3.68
CA ALA A 46 2.23 -4.48 3.41
C ALA A 46 3.01 -5.78 3.56
N ASP A 47 2.36 -6.77 4.17
CA ASP A 47 2.86 -8.15 4.14
C ASP A 47 2.60 -8.75 2.77
N ARG A 48 1.43 -8.45 2.19
CA ARG A 48 1.03 -8.92 0.88
C ARG A 48 0.27 -7.84 0.13
N GLY A 49 0.51 -7.75 -1.17
CA GLY A 49 -0.16 -6.79 -2.03
C GLY A 49 -0.83 -7.43 -3.23
N TYR A 50 -1.85 -6.75 -3.71
CA TYR A 50 -2.58 -7.11 -4.92
C TYR A 50 -2.72 -5.85 -5.76
N VAL A 51 -2.30 -5.91 -7.02
CA VAL A 51 -2.47 -4.79 -7.95
C VAL A 51 -3.69 -5.07 -8.80
N LEU A 52 -4.64 -4.13 -8.80
CA LEU A 52 -5.88 -4.24 -9.55
C LEU A 52 -5.90 -3.26 -10.72
N GLU A 53 -6.33 -3.76 -11.87
CA GLU A 53 -6.63 -2.93 -13.04
C GLU A 53 -7.99 -3.35 -13.57
N THR A 54 -8.88 -2.36 -13.77
CA THR A 54 -10.22 -2.59 -14.32
C THR A 54 -10.97 -3.73 -13.60
N GLY A 55 -10.88 -3.72 -12.27
CA GLY A 55 -11.55 -4.71 -11.43
C GLY A 55 -10.91 -6.09 -11.38
N LYS A 56 -9.72 -6.25 -11.94
CA LYS A 56 -9.03 -7.55 -11.97
C LYS A 56 -7.68 -7.45 -11.27
N VAL A 57 -7.32 -8.51 -10.55
CA VAL A 57 -5.97 -8.64 -9.97
C VAL A 57 -5.02 -9.00 -11.11
N VAL A 58 -4.06 -8.11 -11.38
CA VAL A 58 -3.08 -8.32 -12.45
C VAL A 58 -1.72 -8.75 -11.91
N LEU A 59 -1.42 -8.41 -10.66
CA LEU A 59 -0.19 -8.80 -9.97
C LEU A 59 -0.48 -9.06 -8.50
N SER A 60 0.25 -10.00 -7.91
CA SER A 60 0.20 -10.23 -6.46
C SER A 60 1.55 -10.72 -5.96
N GLY A 61 1.81 -10.52 -4.68
CA GLY A 61 3.04 -10.95 -4.04
C GLY A 61 3.18 -10.31 -2.68
N THR A 62 4.33 -10.55 -2.03
CA THR A 62 4.63 -9.82 -0.79
C THR A 62 4.87 -8.35 -1.13
N GLY A 63 4.73 -7.47 -0.13
CA GLY A 63 5.05 -6.05 -0.33
C GLY A 63 6.47 -5.87 -0.84
N GLU A 64 7.41 -6.62 -0.28
CA GLU A 64 8.81 -6.58 -0.67
C GLU A 64 9.03 -7.02 -2.13
N GLU A 65 8.39 -8.12 -2.55
CA GLU A 65 8.46 -8.61 -3.92
C GLU A 65 7.92 -7.59 -4.92
N LEU A 66 6.80 -6.96 -4.59
CA LEU A 66 6.18 -5.98 -5.50
C LEU A 66 6.99 -4.69 -5.58
N LEU A 67 7.61 -4.25 -4.47
CA LEU A 67 8.50 -3.09 -4.50
C LEU A 67 9.74 -3.33 -5.36
N ALA A 68 10.22 -4.56 -5.40
CA ALA A 68 11.39 -4.94 -6.21
C ALA A 68 11.05 -5.24 -7.68
N SER A 69 9.77 -5.34 -8.01
CA SER A 69 9.33 -5.66 -9.37
C SER A 69 9.52 -4.49 -10.32
N ASP A 70 10.24 -4.70 -11.44
CA ASP A 70 10.41 -3.68 -12.47
C ASP A 70 9.07 -3.28 -13.07
N GLU A 71 8.17 -4.23 -13.26
CA GLU A 71 6.84 -3.99 -13.81
C GLU A 71 6.03 -3.05 -12.93
N VAL A 72 6.03 -3.31 -11.61
CA VAL A 72 5.34 -2.45 -10.64
C VAL A 72 5.98 -1.07 -10.59
N ARG A 73 7.30 -1.00 -10.56
CA ARG A 73 8.03 0.28 -10.49
C ARG A 73 7.73 1.15 -11.70
N LYS A 74 7.72 0.60 -12.89
CA LYS A 74 7.44 1.34 -14.12
C LYS A 74 5.99 1.81 -14.18
N ALA A 75 5.06 0.96 -13.78
CA ALA A 75 3.62 1.25 -13.93
C ALA A 75 3.05 2.09 -12.80
N TYR A 76 3.53 1.91 -11.57
CA TYR A 76 2.85 2.46 -10.38
C TYR A 76 3.75 3.25 -9.44
N LEU A 77 5.07 3.10 -9.51
CA LEU A 77 5.98 3.77 -8.57
C LEU A 77 6.76 4.92 -9.22
N GLY A 78 6.48 5.24 -10.47
CA GLY A 78 7.08 6.38 -11.14
C GLY A 78 8.51 6.17 -11.61
N GLY A 79 8.90 4.96 -11.78
CA GLY A 79 10.23 4.74 -12.28
C GLY A 79 10.94 3.55 -11.76
#